data_7b7e98101a4ecabf497088ad65612196
#
_entry.id   7b7e98101a4ecabf497088ad65612196
#
_cell.length_a   1.000
_cell.length_b   1.000
_cell.length_c   1.000
_cell.angle_alpha   90.00
_cell.angle_beta   90.00
_cell.angle_gamma   90.00
#
_symmetry.space_group_name_H-M   'P 1'
#
loop_
_entity.id
_entity.type
_entity.pdbx_description
1 polymer ?
#
loop_
_entity_poly.entity_id
_entity_poly.type
_entity_poly.pdbx_seq_one_letter_code
_entity_poly.pdbx_strand_id
1 'polypeptide(L)'
;MNSLVQKTFGLDPAKHSIRTEIIAGITTFLTMAYILAVNPSIFSALASQGMPTDAVFTATALAAIVGCLVMSIYAKKPFGLAPGMGLNAFFVFTVCLGMGHSWQMALTAIFLEGILFILLTVTNVRKLIVDAIPLSLKRAIGAGIGLYIAFIGLKSAGIIVSSEATSVTLGSFSEPTAILAIIGLILTSVLVILKVRGGMLIGIIITTLIGIPMGVTNYSGIVSTPPSIAPIFCKFEWAQIFSWDMLAIVFTFLFIDMFDTIGTVVGVSVKSGMVDEKGNVDGINKVLMADAVATVAGAAFGTSTTTTYIESASGVSEGGRTGLTSFTIAICFAIALLFSPLFLAIPGAATGPVLFIVGVMMAAPVKEIDWEDYSEAIPAFVTMLLMPLAYSISDGIMLGLISYVFLNTLTGKVKKVSVMMWILAILFILRYVLI
;
A
#
# COMPACT_ATOMS: atom_id res chain seq x y z
N MET A 1 28.91 17.56 -16.70
CA MET A 1 27.79 16.65 -16.42
C MET A 1 27.11 16.32 -17.74
N ASN A 2 26.95 15.04 -18.10
CA ASN A 2 26.41 14.66 -19.42
C ASN A 2 25.01 15.22 -19.64
N SER A 3 24.79 15.91 -20.74
CA SER A 3 23.48 16.48 -21.13
C SER A 3 22.38 15.43 -21.20
N LEU A 4 22.74 14.17 -21.40
CA LEU A 4 21.86 13.02 -21.42
C LEU A 4 21.24 12.74 -20.05
N VAL A 5 22.04 12.74 -18.96
CA VAL A 5 21.59 12.53 -17.57
C VAL A 5 20.62 13.64 -17.14
N GLN A 6 20.93 14.89 -17.51
CA GLN A 6 20.09 16.03 -17.23
C GLN A 6 18.69 15.90 -17.88
N LYS A 7 18.68 15.54 -19.18
CA LYS A 7 17.42 15.34 -19.93
C LYS A 7 16.61 14.16 -19.42
N THR A 8 17.29 13.03 -19.14
CA THR A 8 16.61 11.78 -18.74
C THR A 8 15.92 11.93 -17.38
N PHE A 9 16.61 12.49 -16.37
CA PHE A 9 16.12 12.55 -15.01
C PHE A 9 15.53 13.90 -14.59
N GLY A 10 15.55 14.90 -15.48
CA GLY A 10 15.06 16.25 -15.16
C GLY A 10 15.98 17.01 -14.20
N LEU A 11 17.29 16.74 -14.23
CA LEU A 11 18.29 17.42 -13.40
C LEU A 11 18.60 18.82 -13.95
N ASP A 12 18.44 19.83 -13.10
CA ASP A 12 18.97 21.16 -13.34
C ASP A 12 20.27 21.33 -12.55
N PRO A 13 21.44 21.46 -13.21
CA PRO A 13 22.73 21.56 -12.52
C PRO A 13 22.85 22.76 -11.60
N ALA A 14 22.05 23.81 -11.84
CA ALA A 14 22.05 25.01 -11.01
C ALA A 14 21.30 24.79 -9.67
N LYS A 15 20.39 23.80 -9.63
CA LYS A 15 19.50 23.56 -8.49
C LYS A 15 19.71 22.21 -7.82
N HIS A 16 20.21 21.21 -8.55
CA HIS A 16 20.26 19.81 -8.10
C HIS A 16 21.66 19.25 -8.10
N SER A 17 22.02 18.55 -7.02
CA SER A 17 23.30 17.83 -6.87
C SER A 17 23.08 16.33 -7.07
N ILE A 18 23.87 15.70 -7.94
CA ILE A 18 23.84 14.23 -8.15
C ILE A 18 24.04 13.48 -6.83
N ARG A 19 24.98 13.93 -5.99
CA ARG A 19 25.23 13.32 -4.69
C ARG A 19 24.00 13.36 -3.78
N THR A 20 23.33 14.50 -3.73
CA THR A 20 22.11 14.68 -2.94
C THR A 20 20.99 13.74 -3.42
N GLU A 21 20.78 13.65 -4.74
CA GLU A 21 19.78 12.77 -5.34
C GLU A 21 20.04 11.29 -5.04
N ILE A 22 21.31 10.85 -5.11
CA ILE A 22 21.68 9.47 -4.78
C ILE A 22 21.46 9.19 -3.29
N ILE A 23 21.90 10.09 -2.39
CA ILE A 23 21.67 9.94 -0.95
C ILE A 23 20.16 9.88 -0.65
N ALA A 24 19.38 10.76 -1.27
CA ALA A 24 17.93 10.77 -1.14
C ALA A 24 17.29 9.44 -1.58
N GLY A 25 17.74 8.88 -2.71
CA GLY A 25 17.29 7.58 -3.19
C GLY A 25 17.61 6.43 -2.25
N ILE A 26 18.84 6.38 -1.73
CA ILE A 26 19.25 5.37 -0.73
C ILE A 26 18.44 5.54 0.55
N THR A 27 18.22 6.78 1.03
CA THR A 27 17.42 7.04 2.23
C THR A 27 15.97 6.58 2.05
N THR A 28 15.35 6.87 0.90
CA THR A 28 14.00 6.39 0.59
C THR A 28 13.97 4.86 0.56
N PHE A 29 14.92 4.23 -0.15
CA PHE A 29 14.99 2.76 -0.21
C PHE A 29 15.08 2.15 1.19
N LEU A 30 15.97 2.64 2.05
CA LEU A 30 16.12 2.11 3.41
C LEU A 30 14.84 2.24 4.25
N THR A 31 14.04 3.27 4.00
CA THR A 31 12.77 3.45 4.72
C THR A 31 11.63 2.58 4.18
N MET A 32 11.68 2.16 2.90
CA MET A 32 10.62 1.36 2.27
C MET A 32 11.03 -0.10 2.00
N ALA A 33 12.30 -0.48 2.18
CA ALA A 33 12.81 -1.82 1.86
C ALA A 33 12.16 -2.95 2.69
N TYR A 34 11.52 -2.61 3.81
CA TYR A 34 10.77 -3.56 4.62
C TYR A 34 9.66 -4.29 3.81
N ILE A 35 9.19 -3.70 2.69
CA ILE A 35 8.17 -4.32 1.82
C ILE A 35 8.66 -5.65 1.24
N LEU A 36 9.96 -5.81 1.03
CA LEU A 36 10.57 -7.04 0.56
C LEU A 36 10.40 -8.22 1.53
N ALA A 37 10.19 -7.93 2.81
CA ALA A 37 9.87 -8.92 3.83
C ALA A 37 8.35 -9.00 4.07
N VAL A 38 7.70 -7.85 4.18
CA VAL A 38 6.29 -7.76 4.56
C VAL A 38 5.37 -8.31 3.46
N ASN A 39 5.63 -8.01 2.19
CA ASN A 39 4.77 -8.48 1.12
C ASN A 39 4.78 -10.01 0.99
N PRO A 40 5.93 -10.69 0.91
CA PRO A 40 5.98 -12.16 0.96
C PRO A 40 5.32 -12.73 2.23
N SER A 41 5.48 -12.09 3.38
CA SER A 41 4.85 -12.51 4.63
C SER A 41 3.32 -12.45 4.55
N ILE A 42 2.73 -11.40 3.98
CA ILE A 42 1.27 -11.30 3.76
C ILE A 42 0.81 -12.39 2.80
N PHE A 43 1.50 -12.57 1.67
CA PHE A 43 1.16 -13.54 0.65
C PHE A 43 1.41 -15.00 1.07
N SER A 44 2.20 -15.25 2.11
CA SER A 44 2.41 -16.59 2.66
C SER A 44 1.10 -17.27 3.08
N ALA A 45 0.08 -16.50 3.41
CA ALA A 45 -1.27 -17.00 3.68
C ALA A 45 -1.92 -17.71 2.47
N LEU A 46 -1.42 -17.49 1.25
CA LEU A 46 -1.87 -18.14 0.02
C LEU A 46 -0.95 -19.30 -0.42
N ALA A 47 0.07 -19.65 0.36
CA ALA A 47 1.00 -20.72 0.02
C ALA A 47 0.28 -22.08 -0.17
N SER A 48 -0.75 -22.35 0.65
CA SER A 48 -1.61 -23.54 0.51
C SER A 48 -2.46 -23.55 -0.76
N GLN A 49 -2.68 -22.38 -1.37
CA GLN A 49 -3.37 -22.21 -2.65
C GLN A 49 -2.41 -22.22 -3.85
N GLY A 50 -1.15 -22.58 -3.64
CA GLY A 50 -0.14 -22.75 -4.69
C GLY A 50 0.53 -21.45 -5.14
N MET A 51 0.53 -20.38 -4.32
CA MET A 51 1.26 -19.15 -4.57
C MET A 51 2.60 -19.16 -3.80
N PRO A 52 3.75 -19.36 -4.47
CA PRO A 52 5.05 -19.47 -3.78
C PRO A 52 5.50 -18.13 -3.20
N THR A 53 5.83 -18.11 -1.92
CA THR A 53 6.24 -16.89 -1.19
C THR A 53 7.55 -16.31 -1.71
N ASP A 54 8.48 -17.16 -2.13
CA ASP A 54 9.77 -16.76 -2.71
C ASP A 54 9.62 -16.09 -4.08
N ALA A 55 8.69 -16.59 -4.91
CA ALA A 55 8.35 -15.95 -6.18
C ALA A 55 7.71 -14.56 -5.95
N VAL A 56 6.88 -14.41 -4.91
CA VAL A 56 6.30 -13.10 -4.53
C VAL A 56 7.37 -12.10 -4.11
N PHE A 57 8.43 -12.53 -3.42
CA PHE A 57 9.57 -11.66 -3.12
C PHE A 57 10.18 -11.07 -4.39
N THR A 58 10.47 -11.91 -5.37
CA THR A 58 11.05 -11.47 -6.65
C THR A 58 10.07 -10.58 -7.42
N ALA A 59 8.78 -10.94 -7.48
CA ALA A 59 7.74 -10.14 -8.11
C ALA A 59 7.62 -8.74 -7.47
N THR A 60 7.69 -8.67 -6.13
CA THR A 60 7.66 -7.42 -5.36
C THR A 60 8.83 -6.50 -5.74
N ALA A 61 10.04 -7.05 -5.79
CA ALA A 61 11.23 -6.29 -6.17
C ALA A 61 11.17 -5.83 -7.62
N LEU A 62 10.75 -6.70 -8.57
CA LEU A 62 10.62 -6.35 -9.97
C LEU A 62 9.56 -5.28 -10.22
N ALA A 63 8.41 -5.36 -9.54
CA ALA A 63 7.36 -4.36 -9.62
C ALA A 63 7.87 -2.99 -9.13
N ALA A 64 8.59 -2.98 -8.00
CA ALA A 64 9.21 -1.77 -7.46
C ALA A 64 10.28 -1.20 -8.43
N ILE A 65 11.12 -2.05 -9.03
CA ILE A 65 12.13 -1.64 -10.02
C ILE A 65 11.44 -0.97 -11.21
N VAL A 66 10.45 -1.63 -11.83
CA VAL A 66 9.75 -1.09 -12.99
C VAL A 66 9.02 0.21 -12.63
N GLY A 67 8.29 0.24 -11.52
CA GLY A 67 7.59 1.43 -11.06
C GLY A 67 8.54 2.61 -10.83
N CYS A 68 9.66 2.40 -10.13
CA CYS A 68 10.66 3.43 -9.90
C CYS A 68 11.37 3.85 -11.18
N LEU A 69 11.61 2.96 -12.15
CA LEU A 69 12.18 3.31 -13.45
C LEU A 69 11.24 4.19 -14.27
N VAL A 70 9.94 3.84 -14.33
CA VAL A 70 8.94 4.66 -15.04
C VAL A 70 8.79 6.02 -14.34
N MET A 71 8.73 6.05 -13.01
CA MET A 71 8.71 7.29 -12.23
C MET A 71 9.94 8.16 -12.51
N SER A 72 11.10 7.55 -12.59
CA SER A 72 12.38 8.19 -12.85
C SER A 72 12.47 8.84 -14.23
N ILE A 73 12.14 8.09 -15.27
CA ILE A 73 12.39 8.48 -16.68
C ILE A 73 11.24 9.29 -17.23
N TYR A 74 10.00 8.87 -16.96
CA TYR A 74 8.79 9.48 -17.51
C TYR A 74 8.27 10.63 -16.65
N ALA A 75 8.02 10.39 -15.37
CA ALA A 75 7.52 11.41 -14.46
C ALA A 75 8.62 12.36 -13.97
N LYS A 76 9.87 11.90 -13.89
CA LYS A 76 11.06 12.66 -13.43
C LYS A 76 10.88 13.20 -12.01
N LYS A 77 10.25 12.42 -11.13
CA LYS A 77 9.94 12.80 -9.75
C LYS A 77 10.66 11.88 -8.75
N PRO A 78 10.92 12.35 -7.52
CA PRO A 78 11.72 11.64 -6.53
C PRO A 78 10.91 10.65 -5.68
N PHE A 79 9.92 9.97 -6.27
CA PHE A 79 9.06 9.05 -5.53
C PHE A 79 9.47 7.60 -5.72
N GLY A 80 9.46 6.81 -4.64
CA GLY A 80 9.59 5.37 -4.65
C GLY A 80 8.23 4.71 -4.82
N LEU A 81 8.19 3.64 -5.61
CA LEU A 81 7.00 2.82 -5.84
C LEU A 81 7.30 1.37 -5.42
N ALA A 82 6.30 0.73 -4.83
CA ALA A 82 6.31 -0.70 -4.52
C ALA A 82 4.87 -1.19 -4.30
N PRO A 83 4.62 -2.52 -4.20
CA PRO A 83 3.29 -3.04 -3.88
C PRO A 83 2.72 -2.44 -2.60
N GLY A 84 1.53 -1.86 -2.69
CA GLY A 84 0.88 -1.11 -1.61
C GLY A 84 0.35 -2.02 -0.51
N MET A 85 0.64 -1.73 0.76
CA MET A 85 0.29 -2.62 1.87
C MET A 85 -1.21 -2.85 2.04
N GLY A 86 -2.03 -1.79 1.92
CA GLY A 86 -3.48 -1.90 1.97
C GLY A 86 -4.03 -2.78 0.86
N LEU A 87 -3.46 -2.64 -0.33
CA LEU A 87 -3.82 -3.39 -1.53
C LEU A 87 -3.35 -4.85 -1.43
N ASN A 88 -2.16 -5.11 -0.85
CA ASN A 88 -1.68 -6.45 -0.54
C ASN A 88 -2.64 -7.19 0.41
N ALA A 89 -3.05 -6.50 1.47
CA ALA A 89 -3.96 -7.03 2.46
C ALA A 89 -5.36 -7.28 1.87
N PHE A 90 -5.87 -6.37 1.06
CA PHE A 90 -7.13 -6.53 0.35
C PHE A 90 -7.09 -7.72 -0.61
N PHE A 91 -5.99 -7.86 -1.38
CA PHE A 91 -5.77 -9.01 -2.26
C PHE A 91 -5.87 -10.33 -1.50
N VAL A 92 -5.04 -10.50 -0.46
CA VAL A 92 -4.89 -11.78 0.22
C VAL A 92 -6.10 -12.07 1.11
N PHE A 93 -6.43 -11.15 2.01
CA PHE A 93 -7.37 -11.44 3.08
C PHE A 93 -8.82 -11.21 2.68
N THR A 94 -9.10 -10.20 1.85
CA THR A 94 -10.48 -9.95 1.41
C THR A 94 -10.83 -10.76 0.19
N VAL A 95 -10.08 -10.62 -0.92
CA VAL A 95 -10.44 -11.25 -2.19
C VAL A 95 -10.21 -12.75 -2.16
N CYS A 96 -8.99 -13.19 -1.77
CA CYS A 96 -8.67 -14.62 -1.84
C CYS A 96 -9.25 -15.41 -0.67
N LEU A 97 -9.04 -14.99 0.57
CA LEU A 97 -9.45 -15.77 1.75
C LEU A 97 -10.89 -15.47 2.17
N GLY A 98 -11.32 -14.22 2.12
CA GLY A 98 -12.66 -13.81 2.55
C GLY A 98 -13.74 -14.12 1.54
N MET A 99 -13.52 -13.76 0.27
CA MET A 99 -14.49 -14.02 -0.82
C MET A 99 -14.28 -15.39 -1.48
N GLY A 100 -13.18 -16.09 -1.20
CA GLY A 100 -12.89 -17.44 -1.71
C GLY A 100 -12.44 -17.47 -3.18
N HIS A 101 -12.02 -16.35 -3.74
CA HIS A 101 -11.52 -16.29 -5.12
C HIS A 101 -10.06 -16.76 -5.23
N SER A 102 -9.71 -17.29 -6.42
CA SER A 102 -8.35 -17.66 -6.73
C SER A 102 -7.42 -16.44 -6.78
N TRP A 103 -6.15 -16.61 -6.42
CA TRP A 103 -5.17 -15.52 -6.56
C TRP A 103 -4.94 -15.13 -8.02
N GLN A 104 -5.20 -16.05 -8.97
CA GLN A 104 -5.17 -15.79 -10.40
C GLN A 104 -6.27 -14.79 -10.83
N MET A 105 -7.48 -14.97 -10.29
CA MET A 105 -8.58 -14.02 -10.48
C MET A 105 -8.24 -12.65 -9.88
N ALA A 106 -7.66 -12.63 -8.69
CA ALA A 106 -7.24 -11.38 -8.04
C ALA A 106 -6.14 -10.65 -8.85
N LEU A 107 -5.15 -11.38 -9.42
CA LEU A 107 -4.17 -10.80 -10.35
C LEU A 107 -4.82 -10.24 -11.62
N THR A 108 -5.84 -10.94 -12.14
CA THR A 108 -6.59 -10.46 -13.30
C THR A 108 -7.31 -9.16 -12.97
N ALA A 109 -7.90 -9.06 -11.78
CA ALA A 109 -8.57 -7.84 -11.32
C ALA A 109 -7.61 -6.65 -11.23
N ILE A 110 -6.39 -6.85 -10.69
CA ILE A 110 -5.35 -5.82 -10.63
C ILE A 110 -4.87 -5.42 -12.03
N PHE A 111 -4.70 -6.39 -12.92
CA PHE A 111 -4.31 -6.09 -14.31
C PHE A 111 -5.36 -5.22 -15.01
N LEU A 112 -6.64 -5.54 -14.85
CA LEU A 112 -7.76 -4.75 -15.38
C LEU A 112 -7.84 -3.37 -14.72
N GLU A 113 -7.67 -3.32 -13.40
CA GLU A 113 -7.59 -2.08 -12.63
C GLU A 113 -6.49 -1.17 -13.17
N GLY A 114 -5.28 -1.69 -13.37
CA GLY A 114 -4.16 -0.92 -13.90
C GLY A 114 -4.42 -0.38 -15.31
N ILE A 115 -5.04 -1.18 -16.21
CA ILE A 115 -5.46 -0.72 -17.55
C ILE A 115 -6.52 0.39 -17.43
N LEU A 116 -7.54 0.19 -16.60
CA LEU A 116 -8.57 1.19 -16.35
C LEU A 116 -7.97 2.47 -15.80
N PHE A 117 -6.99 2.35 -14.90
CA PHE A 117 -6.27 3.47 -14.30
C PHE A 117 -5.48 4.29 -15.34
N ILE A 118 -4.83 3.61 -16.31
CA ILE A 118 -4.20 4.27 -17.46
C ILE A 118 -5.25 5.06 -18.26
N LEU A 119 -6.39 4.43 -18.59
CA LEU A 119 -7.47 5.08 -19.36
C LEU A 119 -8.03 6.30 -18.62
N LEU A 120 -8.30 6.19 -17.33
CA LEU A 120 -8.80 7.28 -16.49
C LEU A 120 -7.79 8.42 -16.36
N THR A 121 -6.49 8.12 -16.35
CA THR A 121 -5.44 9.13 -16.29
C THR A 121 -5.32 9.89 -17.61
N VAL A 122 -5.41 9.20 -18.75
CA VAL A 122 -5.39 9.84 -20.09
C VAL A 122 -6.62 10.72 -20.31
N THR A 123 -7.80 10.29 -19.85
CA THR A 123 -9.07 11.01 -20.04
C THR A 123 -9.36 12.10 -19.00
N ASN A 124 -8.51 12.26 -17.98
CA ASN A 124 -8.71 13.18 -16.85
C ASN A 124 -10.01 12.92 -16.02
N VAL A 125 -10.72 11.83 -16.25
CA VAL A 125 -11.93 11.44 -15.50
C VAL A 125 -11.61 11.17 -14.04
N ARG A 126 -10.40 10.71 -13.75
CA ARG A 126 -9.91 10.44 -12.40
C ARG A 126 -10.13 11.61 -11.44
N LYS A 127 -9.83 12.83 -11.89
CA LYS A 127 -10.04 14.04 -11.08
C LYS A 127 -11.50 14.23 -10.70
N LEU A 128 -12.42 13.96 -11.61
CA LEU A 128 -13.86 14.09 -11.35
C LEU A 128 -14.34 13.11 -10.27
N ILE A 129 -13.84 11.87 -10.28
CA ILE A 129 -14.18 10.85 -9.27
C ILE A 129 -13.64 11.26 -7.90
N VAL A 130 -12.38 11.67 -7.85
CA VAL A 130 -11.74 12.10 -6.59
C VAL A 130 -12.46 13.30 -6.00
N ASP A 131 -12.78 14.31 -6.82
CA ASP A 131 -13.43 15.53 -6.36
C ASP A 131 -14.88 15.28 -5.89
N ALA A 132 -15.51 14.19 -6.36
CA ALA A 132 -16.88 13.83 -5.99
C ALA A 132 -17.03 13.29 -4.56
N ILE A 133 -15.97 12.70 -4.00
CA ILE A 133 -16.01 12.09 -2.65
C ILE A 133 -15.63 13.13 -1.59
N PRO A 134 -16.40 13.24 -0.50
CA PRO A 134 -16.13 14.17 0.59
C PRO A 134 -14.76 13.92 1.25
N LEU A 135 -14.14 14.99 1.71
CA LEU A 135 -12.80 14.92 2.32
C LEU A 135 -12.79 14.08 3.60
N SER A 136 -13.86 14.11 4.38
CA SER A 136 -14.05 13.28 5.56
C SER A 136 -13.99 11.78 5.25
N LEU A 137 -14.69 11.34 4.18
CA LEU A 137 -14.64 9.95 3.75
C LEU A 137 -13.28 9.57 3.18
N LYS A 138 -12.61 10.43 2.43
CA LYS A 138 -11.23 10.18 1.95
C LYS A 138 -10.28 9.92 3.11
N ARG A 139 -10.35 10.75 4.16
CA ARG A 139 -9.55 10.61 5.38
C ARG A 139 -9.90 9.33 6.15
N ALA A 140 -11.21 9.04 6.25
CA ALA A 140 -11.70 7.83 6.90
C ALA A 140 -11.28 6.55 6.19
N ILE A 141 -11.26 6.55 4.84
CA ILE A 141 -10.78 5.41 4.04
C ILE A 141 -9.30 5.13 4.37
N GLY A 142 -8.43 6.14 4.31
CA GLY A 142 -7.01 5.97 4.64
C GLY A 142 -6.80 5.47 6.06
N ALA A 143 -7.52 6.05 7.02
CA ALA A 143 -7.44 5.64 8.42
C ALA A 143 -8.01 4.23 8.68
N GLY A 144 -9.12 3.88 8.03
CA GLY A 144 -9.71 2.55 8.11
C GLY A 144 -8.80 1.46 7.56
N ILE A 145 -8.15 1.72 6.41
CA ILE A 145 -7.10 0.85 5.86
C ILE A 145 -5.96 0.69 6.87
N GLY A 146 -5.54 1.80 7.51
CA GLY A 146 -4.52 1.76 8.55
C GLY A 146 -4.90 0.87 9.74
N LEU A 147 -6.13 1.00 10.24
CA LEU A 147 -6.66 0.15 11.32
C LEU A 147 -6.72 -1.33 10.89
N TYR A 148 -7.13 -1.59 9.65
CA TYR A 148 -7.19 -2.94 9.09
C TYR A 148 -5.80 -3.58 8.99
N ILE A 149 -4.81 -2.86 8.48
CA ILE A 149 -3.41 -3.32 8.40
C ILE A 149 -2.83 -3.57 9.79
N ALA A 150 -3.09 -2.66 10.75
CA ALA A 150 -2.65 -2.83 12.13
C ALA A 150 -3.25 -4.10 12.75
N PHE A 151 -4.54 -4.35 12.52
CA PHE A 151 -5.22 -5.55 12.99
C PHE A 151 -4.61 -6.84 12.40
N ILE A 152 -4.35 -6.84 11.08
CA ILE A 152 -3.65 -7.95 10.41
C ILE A 152 -2.25 -8.16 11.02
N GLY A 153 -1.51 -7.07 11.25
CA GLY A 153 -0.20 -7.12 11.88
C GLY A 153 -0.22 -7.78 13.25
N LEU A 154 -1.16 -7.38 14.11
CA LEU A 154 -1.34 -7.98 15.45
C LEU A 154 -1.75 -9.46 15.38
N LYS A 155 -2.56 -9.83 14.37
CA LYS A 155 -2.97 -11.24 14.15
C LYS A 155 -1.80 -12.09 13.66
N SER A 156 -1.03 -11.60 12.69
CA SER A 156 0.17 -12.28 12.17
C SER A 156 1.26 -12.42 13.23
N ALA A 157 1.31 -11.50 14.18
CA ALA A 157 2.20 -11.51 15.32
C ALA A 157 1.76 -12.47 16.46
N GLY A 158 0.56 -13.05 16.37
CA GLY A 158 -0.01 -13.88 17.43
C GLY A 158 -0.45 -13.11 18.69
N ILE A 159 -0.46 -11.77 18.64
CA ILE A 159 -0.93 -10.90 19.73
C ILE A 159 -2.45 -10.92 19.81
N ILE A 160 -3.13 -10.97 18.67
CA ILE A 160 -4.57 -11.18 18.57
C ILE A 160 -4.81 -12.53 17.89
N VAL A 161 -5.71 -13.32 18.47
CA VAL A 161 -6.08 -14.65 17.94
C VAL A 161 -7.60 -14.78 17.83
N SER A 162 -8.07 -15.73 16.99
CA SER A 162 -9.49 -16.02 16.86
C SER A 162 -10.05 -16.63 18.13
N SER A 163 -11.29 -16.28 18.49
CA SER A 163 -12.04 -16.79 19.63
C SER A 163 -13.47 -17.08 19.21
N GLU A 164 -14.00 -18.24 19.52
CA GLU A 164 -15.40 -18.59 19.21
C GLU A 164 -16.39 -17.72 19.99
N ALA A 165 -16.02 -17.31 21.21
CA ALA A 165 -16.90 -16.51 22.08
C ALA A 165 -16.98 -15.03 21.72
N THR A 166 -15.84 -14.44 21.26
CA THR A 166 -15.71 -12.99 21.08
C THR A 166 -15.19 -12.59 19.70
N SER A 167 -15.13 -13.56 18.77
CA SER A 167 -14.51 -13.48 17.42
C SER A 167 -12.99 -13.26 17.49
N VAL A 168 -12.51 -12.39 18.38
CA VAL A 168 -11.08 -12.15 18.61
C VAL A 168 -10.80 -11.98 20.11
N THR A 169 -9.59 -12.41 20.51
CA THR A 169 -9.09 -12.25 21.89
C THR A 169 -7.57 -12.07 21.87
N LEU A 170 -6.98 -11.71 23.01
CA LEU A 170 -5.52 -11.70 23.15
C LEU A 170 -4.98 -13.12 23.11
N GLY A 171 -3.87 -13.29 22.37
CA GLY A 171 -3.13 -14.54 22.35
C GLY A 171 -2.36 -14.81 23.65
N SER A 172 -1.74 -15.99 23.72
CA SER A 172 -0.87 -16.32 24.84
C SER A 172 0.48 -15.61 24.72
N PHE A 173 0.79 -14.76 25.69
CA PHE A 173 2.10 -14.11 25.77
C PHE A 173 3.23 -15.04 26.25
N SER A 174 2.93 -16.33 26.49
CA SER A 174 3.95 -17.36 26.74
C SER A 174 4.53 -17.95 25.44
N GLU A 175 3.87 -17.73 24.30
CA GLU A 175 4.33 -18.23 23.01
C GLU A 175 5.57 -17.45 22.52
N PRO A 176 6.66 -18.13 22.09
CA PRO A 176 7.87 -17.46 21.63
C PRO A 176 7.63 -16.44 20.50
N THR A 177 6.69 -16.72 19.61
CA THR A 177 6.30 -15.82 18.50
C THR A 177 5.67 -14.53 19.01
N ALA A 178 4.77 -14.61 19.99
CA ALA A 178 4.12 -13.43 20.58
C ALA A 178 5.11 -12.59 21.40
N ILE A 179 6.00 -13.23 22.16
CA ILE A 179 7.07 -12.55 22.92
C ILE A 179 7.99 -11.80 21.95
N LEU A 180 8.44 -12.48 20.87
CA LEU A 180 9.30 -11.88 19.86
C LEU A 180 8.61 -10.68 19.19
N ALA A 181 7.33 -10.81 18.87
CA ALA A 181 6.56 -9.72 18.25
C ALA A 181 6.40 -8.51 19.17
N ILE A 182 6.20 -8.70 20.49
CA ILE A 182 6.13 -7.61 21.46
C ILE A 182 7.48 -6.89 21.56
N ILE A 183 8.59 -7.65 21.63
CA ILE A 183 9.94 -7.08 21.61
C ILE A 183 10.14 -6.28 20.31
N GLY A 184 9.76 -6.84 19.17
CA GLY A 184 9.84 -6.19 17.85
C GLY A 184 9.01 -4.91 17.79
N LEU A 185 7.79 -4.92 18.35
CA LEU A 185 6.92 -3.74 18.40
C LEU A 185 7.52 -2.61 19.22
N ILE A 186 8.02 -2.90 20.42
CA ILE A 186 8.66 -1.92 21.29
C ILE A 186 9.92 -1.36 20.61
N LEU A 187 10.79 -2.23 20.10
CA LEU A 187 12.04 -1.84 19.46
C LEU A 187 11.79 -0.96 18.24
N THR A 188 10.90 -1.40 17.33
CA THR A 188 10.61 -0.65 16.11
C THR A 188 9.92 0.67 16.43
N SER A 189 9.01 0.70 17.41
CA SER A 189 8.38 1.94 17.89
C SER A 189 9.41 2.95 18.40
N VAL A 190 10.36 2.50 19.23
CA VAL A 190 11.45 3.36 19.72
C VAL A 190 12.29 3.93 18.58
N LEU A 191 12.67 3.09 17.60
CA LEU A 191 13.44 3.54 16.44
C LEU A 191 12.69 4.58 15.61
N VAL A 192 11.37 4.39 15.43
CA VAL A 192 10.50 5.33 14.70
C VAL A 192 10.33 6.65 15.48
N ILE A 193 10.11 6.60 16.81
CA ILE A 193 10.00 7.78 17.67
C ILE A 193 11.30 8.59 17.65
N LEU A 194 12.44 7.93 17.69
CA LEU A 194 13.76 8.55 17.60
C LEU A 194 14.10 9.02 16.18
N LYS A 195 13.19 8.83 15.22
CA LYS A 195 13.37 9.21 13.80
C LYS A 195 14.62 8.59 13.16
N VAL A 196 14.96 7.36 13.55
CA VAL A 196 16.10 6.63 12.95
C VAL A 196 15.75 6.32 11.50
N ARG A 197 16.64 6.71 10.57
CA ARG A 197 16.46 6.41 9.13
C ARG A 197 16.44 4.91 8.91
N GLY A 198 15.39 4.41 8.23
CA GLY A 198 15.18 2.97 8.05
C GLY A 198 14.82 2.22 9.33
N GLY A 199 14.33 2.91 10.37
CA GLY A 199 14.01 2.33 11.68
C GLY A 199 13.11 1.10 11.61
N MET A 200 12.15 1.05 10.67
CA MET A 200 11.31 -0.13 10.45
C MET A 200 12.11 -1.34 9.94
N LEU A 201 12.99 -1.14 8.95
CA LEU A 201 13.86 -2.22 8.45
C LEU A 201 14.86 -2.69 9.53
N ILE A 202 15.47 -1.76 10.25
CA ILE A 202 16.37 -2.05 11.36
C ILE A 202 15.63 -2.84 12.46
N GLY A 203 14.43 -2.42 12.79
CA GLY A 203 13.55 -3.11 13.73
C GLY A 203 13.26 -4.55 13.32
N ILE A 204 12.90 -4.78 12.05
CA ILE A 204 12.72 -6.12 11.48
C ILE A 204 14.01 -6.94 11.63
N ILE A 205 15.15 -6.41 11.20
CA ILE A 205 16.44 -7.13 11.23
C ILE A 205 16.80 -7.54 12.67
N ILE A 206 16.75 -6.62 13.61
CA ILE A 206 17.09 -6.91 15.02
C ILE A 206 16.10 -7.93 15.60
N THR A 207 14.79 -7.78 15.35
CA THR A 207 13.77 -8.73 15.82
C THR A 207 14.00 -10.12 15.23
N THR A 208 14.35 -10.20 13.94
CA THR A 208 14.68 -11.45 13.26
C THR A 208 15.92 -12.12 13.87
N LEU A 209 16.98 -11.35 14.19
CA LEU A 209 18.18 -11.86 14.84
C LEU A 209 17.86 -12.39 16.26
N ILE A 210 17.01 -11.69 17.03
CA ILE A 210 16.54 -12.16 18.35
C ILE A 210 15.75 -13.47 18.17
N GLY A 211 14.99 -13.61 17.10
CA GLY A 211 14.21 -14.79 16.79
C GLY A 211 15.01 -16.06 16.51
N ILE A 212 16.31 -15.94 16.15
CA ILE A 212 17.18 -17.10 15.89
C ILE A 212 17.36 -17.97 17.15
N PRO A 213 17.86 -17.43 18.29
CA PRO A 213 18.00 -18.22 19.51
C PRO A 213 16.66 -18.64 20.13
N MET A 214 15.55 -17.98 19.77
CA MET A 214 14.21 -18.37 20.21
C MET A 214 13.58 -19.48 19.35
N GLY A 215 14.25 -19.93 18.28
CA GLY A 215 13.77 -20.97 17.37
C GLY A 215 12.60 -20.51 16.47
N VAL A 216 12.34 -19.21 16.38
CA VAL A 216 11.27 -18.62 15.55
C VAL A 216 11.76 -18.28 14.14
N THR A 217 13.06 -17.97 14.00
CA THR A 217 13.66 -17.58 12.73
C THR A 217 14.51 -18.72 12.16
N ASN A 218 14.21 -19.11 10.92
CA ASN A 218 14.98 -20.10 10.17
C ASN A 218 15.90 -19.38 9.17
N TYR A 219 17.19 -19.46 9.40
CA TYR A 219 18.20 -18.82 8.57
C TYR A 219 18.74 -19.80 7.50
N SER A 220 18.70 -19.39 6.21
CA SER A 220 19.10 -20.22 5.07
C SER A 220 20.28 -19.69 4.26
N GLY A 221 20.83 -18.53 4.61
CA GLY A 221 21.96 -17.92 3.89
C GLY A 221 21.81 -16.40 3.72
N ILE A 222 22.85 -15.77 3.16
CA ILE A 222 22.88 -14.30 2.95
C ILE A 222 22.55 -13.94 1.50
N VAL A 223 23.16 -14.63 0.54
CA VAL A 223 23.09 -14.31 -0.89
C VAL A 223 22.68 -15.55 -1.67
N SER A 224 21.78 -15.36 -2.63
CA SER A 224 21.41 -16.38 -3.61
C SER A 224 21.03 -15.75 -4.94
N THR A 225 20.87 -16.57 -5.97
CA THR A 225 20.17 -16.14 -7.18
C THR A 225 18.71 -15.81 -6.84
N PRO A 226 18.13 -14.75 -7.45
CA PRO A 226 16.72 -14.43 -7.23
C PRO A 226 15.81 -15.62 -7.52
N PRO A 227 14.84 -15.93 -6.66
CA PRO A 227 13.84 -16.97 -6.93
C PRO A 227 13.09 -16.74 -8.23
N SER A 228 12.70 -17.81 -8.91
CA SER A 228 12.00 -17.73 -10.19
C SER A 228 10.55 -17.26 -10.00
N ILE A 229 10.11 -16.28 -10.81
CA ILE A 229 8.71 -15.84 -10.87
C ILE A 229 7.84 -16.71 -11.80
N ALA A 230 8.41 -17.68 -12.53
CA ALA A 230 7.69 -18.48 -13.51
C ALA A 230 6.38 -19.09 -12.99
N PRO A 231 6.26 -19.54 -11.73
CA PRO A 231 5.01 -20.07 -11.19
C PRO A 231 3.86 -19.05 -11.14
N ILE A 232 4.17 -17.74 -11.03
CA ILE A 232 3.17 -16.68 -10.83
C ILE A 232 3.13 -15.67 -11.99
N PHE A 233 4.10 -15.71 -12.89
CA PHE A 233 4.21 -14.76 -14.01
C PHE A 233 3.05 -14.91 -14.99
N CYS A 234 2.31 -13.81 -15.23
CA CYS A 234 1.16 -13.73 -16.13
C CYS A 234 0.10 -14.83 -15.90
N LYS A 235 -0.07 -15.30 -14.66
CA LYS A 235 -1.06 -16.31 -14.29
C LYS A 235 -2.43 -15.65 -14.09
N PHE A 236 -3.05 -15.22 -15.18
CA PHE A 236 -4.36 -14.60 -15.18
C PHE A 236 -5.47 -15.62 -15.39
N GLU A 237 -6.61 -15.40 -14.71
CA GLU A 237 -7.84 -16.17 -14.88
C GLU A 237 -8.91 -15.29 -15.50
N TRP A 238 -9.25 -15.56 -16.76
CA TRP A 238 -10.17 -14.74 -17.55
C TRP A 238 -11.64 -15.21 -17.50
N ALA A 239 -11.90 -16.39 -16.92
CA ALA A 239 -13.22 -17.02 -16.96
C ALA A 239 -14.33 -16.17 -16.31
N GLN A 240 -14.00 -15.40 -15.29
CA GLN A 240 -14.94 -14.61 -14.51
C GLN A 240 -14.86 -13.10 -14.79
N ILE A 241 -14.25 -12.67 -15.89
CA ILE A 241 -13.99 -11.25 -16.20
C ILE A 241 -15.26 -10.38 -16.23
N PHE A 242 -16.41 -10.95 -16.58
CA PHE A 242 -17.69 -10.26 -16.62
C PHE A 242 -18.58 -10.54 -15.41
N SER A 243 -18.04 -11.11 -14.32
CA SER A 243 -18.80 -11.32 -13.09
C SER A 243 -18.98 -10.01 -12.32
N TRP A 244 -20.06 -9.93 -11.53
CA TRP A 244 -20.27 -8.82 -10.61
C TRP A 244 -19.16 -8.71 -9.56
N ASP A 245 -18.63 -9.83 -9.11
CA ASP A 245 -17.50 -9.87 -8.17
C ASP A 245 -16.25 -9.26 -8.79
N MET A 246 -15.91 -9.62 -10.03
CA MET A 246 -14.78 -9.02 -10.74
C MET A 246 -14.93 -7.51 -10.84
N LEU A 247 -16.10 -7.03 -11.23
CA LEU A 247 -16.38 -5.59 -11.32
C LEU A 247 -16.19 -4.90 -9.97
N ALA A 248 -16.73 -5.47 -8.89
CA ALA A 248 -16.63 -4.91 -7.54
C ALA A 248 -15.19 -4.92 -7.02
N ILE A 249 -14.44 -5.99 -7.29
CA ILE A 249 -13.03 -6.14 -6.89
C ILE A 249 -12.17 -5.12 -7.63
N VAL A 250 -12.28 -5.03 -8.96
CA VAL A 250 -11.55 -4.06 -9.80
C VAL A 250 -11.84 -2.63 -9.33
N PHE A 251 -13.10 -2.31 -9.09
CA PHE A 251 -13.51 -1.01 -8.62
C PHE A 251 -12.92 -0.69 -7.23
N THR A 252 -12.90 -1.67 -6.33
CA THR A 252 -12.33 -1.49 -4.99
C THR A 252 -10.81 -1.28 -5.05
N PHE A 253 -10.08 -2.06 -5.83
CA PHE A 253 -8.65 -1.85 -6.06
C PHE A 253 -8.40 -0.45 -6.61
N LEU A 254 -9.14 -0.04 -7.64
CA LEU A 254 -9.02 1.29 -8.25
C LEU A 254 -9.23 2.41 -7.23
N PHE A 255 -10.22 2.27 -6.35
CA PHE A 255 -10.52 3.28 -5.32
C PHE A 255 -9.41 3.36 -4.27
N ILE A 256 -8.99 2.21 -3.73
CA ILE A 256 -7.93 2.18 -2.71
C ILE A 256 -6.65 2.79 -3.28
N ASP A 257 -6.22 2.34 -4.47
CA ASP A 257 -5.01 2.81 -5.12
C ASP A 257 -5.06 4.30 -5.43
N MET A 258 -6.19 4.77 -5.95
CA MET A 258 -6.38 6.18 -6.29
C MET A 258 -6.22 7.10 -5.07
N PHE A 259 -6.79 6.72 -3.91
CA PHE A 259 -6.70 7.53 -2.69
C PHE A 259 -5.33 7.43 -2.03
N ASP A 260 -4.74 6.24 -2.03
CA ASP A 260 -3.41 6.01 -1.47
C ASP A 260 -2.36 6.83 -2.24
N THR A 261 -2.34 6.70 -3.57
CA THR A 261 -1.39 7.43 -4.44
C THR A 261 -1.58 8.95 -4.35
N ILE A 262 -2.82 9.46 -4.48
CA ILE A 262 -3.04 10.92 -4.45
C ILE A 262 -2.70 11.47 -3.06
N GLY A 263 -3.14 10.80 -2.00
CA GLY A 263 -2.84 11.21 -0.63
C GLY A 263 -1.34 11.28 -0.36
N THR A 264 -0.62 10.26 -0.79
CA THR A 264 0.84 10.17 -0.66
C THR A 264 1.56 11.24 -1.48
N VAL A 265 1.25 11.35 -2.77
CA VAL A 265 1.91 12.30 -3.68
C VAL A 265 1.68 13.74 -3.23
N VAL A 266 0.44 14.09 -2.90
CA VAL A 266 0.12 15.44 -2.40
C VAL A 266 0.79 15.69 -1.05
N GLY A 267 0.68 14.75 -0.10
CA GLY A 267 1.25 14.88 1.24
C GLY A 267 2.78 15.07 1.22
N VAL A 268 3.49 14.30 0.40
CA VAL A 268 4.95 14.43 0.24
C VAL A 268 5.30 15.72 -0.48
N SER A 269 4.56 16.09 -1.52
CA SER A 269 4.82 17.29 -2.32
C SER A 269 4.60 18.57 -1.53
N VAL A 270 3.56 18.64 -0.69
CA VAL A 270 3.30 19.79 0.19
C VAL A 270 4.44 19.99 1.19
N LYS A 271 4.84 18.90 1.88
CA LYS A 271 5.94 18.97 2.85
C LYS A 271 7.28 19.38 2.25
N SER A 272 7.47 19.14 0.97
CA SER A 272 8.74 19.40 0.26
C SER A 272 8.74 20.69 -0.58
N GLY A 273 7.64 21.44 -0.57
CA GLY A 273 7.51 22.65 -1.38
C GLY A 273 7.49 22.37 -2.90
N MET A 274 7.05 21.18 -3.32
CA MET A 274 6.91 20.81 -4.74
C MET A 274 5.48 21.07 -5.26
N VAL A 275 4.76 21.97 -4.62
CA VAL A 275 3.42 22.42 -5.02
C VAL A 275 3.46 23.85 -5.51
N ASP A 276 2.54 24.19 -6.43
CA ASP A 276 2.34 25.59 -6.85
C ASP A 276 1.59 26.40 -5.76
N GLU A 277 1.40 27.71 -6.00
CA GLU A 277 0.67 28.61 -5.09
C GLU A 277 -0.79 28.18 -4.83
N LYS A 278 -1.34 27.34 -5.68
CA LYS A 278 -2.71 26.79 -5.57
C LYS A 278 -2.73 25.40 -4.91
N GLY A 279 -1.56 24.88 -4.49
CA GLY A 279 -1.43 23.56 -3.89
C GLY A 279 -1.43 22.40 -4.88
N ASN A 280 -1.31 22.64 -6.20
CA ASN A 280 -1.24 21.58 -7.19
C ASN A 280 0.20 21.04 -7.32
N VAL A 281 0.32 19.75 -7.48
CA VAL A 281 1.60 19.08 -7.75
C VAL A 281 1.89 19.15 -9.26
N ASP A 282 3.02 19.78 -9.61
CA ASP A 282 3.45 19.82 -11.01
C ASP A 282 3.70 18.40 -11.55
N GLY A 283 3.11 18.12 -12.71
CA GLY A 283 3.26 16.83 -13.39
C GLY A 283 2.56 15.67 -12.71
N ILE A 284 1.57 15.90 -11.84
CA ILE A 284 0.83 14.85 -11.13
C ILE A 284 0.30 13.75 -12.08
N ASN A 285 -0.21 14.11 -13.26
CA ASN A 285 -0.70 13.13 -14.23
C ASN A 285 0.39 12.16 -14.71
N LYS A 286 1.66 12.60 -14.76
CA LYS A 286 2.78 11.72 -15.10
C LYS A 286 3.13 10.77 -13.96
N VAL A 287 3.02 11.24 -12.72
CA VAL A 287 3.20 10.41 -11.53
C VAL A 287 2.13 9.32 -11.49
N LEU A 288 0.88 9.70 -11.70
CA LEU A 288 -0.26 8.81 -11.74
C LEU A 288 -0.20 7.79 -12.89
N MET A 289 0.37 8.19 -14.03
CA MET A 289 0.61 7.28 -15.14
C MET A 289 1.73 6.28 -14.80
N ALA A 290 2.80 6.73 -14.14
CA ALA A 290 3.87 5.84 -13.70
C ALA A 290 3.37 4.78 -12.70
N ASP A 291 2.50 5.17 -11.81
CA ASP A 291 1.80 4.32 -10.86
C ASP A 291 0.94 3.26 -11.57
N ALA A 292 0.09 3.69 -12.51
CA ALA A 292 -0.76 2.79 -13.30
C ALA A 292 0.05 1.76 -14.12
N VAL A 293 1.15 2.19 -14.75
CA VAL A 293 2.04 1.28 -15.50
C VAL A 293 2.72 0.29 -14.54
N ALA A 294 3.12 0.76 -13.36
CA ALA A 294 3.72 -0.10 -12.33
C ALA A 294 2.73 -1.16 -11.83
N THR A 295 1.46 -0.81 -11.68
CA THR A 295 0.37 -1.72 -11.32
C THR A 295 0.17 -2.81 -12.35
N VAL A 296 0.09 -2.47 -13.64
CA VAL A 296 0.00 -3.45 -14.73
C VAL A 296 1.21 -4.40 -14.73
N ALA A 297 2.42 -3.86 -14.57
CA ALA A 297 3.63 -4.65 -14.49
C ALA A 297 3.66 -5.55 -13.23
N GLY A 298 3.25 -5.03 -12.08
CA GLY A 298 3.14 -5.78 -10.83
C GLY A 298 2.19 -6.97 -10.94
N ALA A 299 1.01 -6.77 -11.51
CA ALA A 299 0.06 -7.85 -11.79
C ALA A 299 0.65 -8.92 -12.72
N ALA A 300 1.37 -8.50 -13.77
CA ALA A 300 2.04 -9.43 -14.68
C ALA A 300 3.15 -10.24 -13.98
N PHE A 301 3.91 -9.62 -13.08
CA PHE A 301 4.93 -10.32 -12.29
C PHE A 301 4.35 -11.22 -11.20
N GLY A 302 3.08 -11.06 -10.83
CA GLY A 302 2.41 -11.87 -9.83
C GLY A 302 2.39 -11.26 -8.43
N THR A 303 2.33 -9.93 -8.33
CA THR A 303 2.13 -9.20 -7.07
C THR A 303 0.93 -8.26 -7.16
N SER A 304 0.55 -7.63 -6.06
CA SER A 304 -0.58 -6.71 -6.01
C SER A 304 -0.27 -5.35 -6.65
N THR A 305 -1.26 -4.45 -6.62
CA THR A 305 -1.17 -3.08 -7.11
C THR A 305 0.07 -2.37 -6.57
N THR A 306 0.85 -1.77 -7.47
CA THR A 306 2.09 -1.06 -7.15
C THR A 306 1.80 0.43 -7.09
N THR A 307 2.04 1.06 -5.95
CA THR A 307 1.66 2.44 -5.66
C THR A 307 2.83 3.28 -5.14
N THR A 308 2.65 4.60 -5.12
CA THR A 308 3.65 5.55 -4.60
C THR A 308 3.70 5.50 -3.07
N TYR A 309 4.92 5.40 -2.51
CA TYR A 309 5.16 5.25 -1.08
C TYR A 309 5.37 6.58 -0.36
N ILE A 310 4.73 6.73 0.82
CA ILE A 310 4.85 7.91 1.67
C ILE A 310 6.28 8.06 2.25
N GLU A 311 7.02 6.98 2.35
CA GLU A 311 8.43 6.94 2.75
C GLU A 311 9.32 7.74 1.80
N SER A 312 8.85 8.07 0.59
CA SER A 312 9.48 9.02 -0.33
C SER A 312 9.75 10.38 0.34
N ALA A 313 8.94 10.74 1.35
CA ALA A 313 9.17 11.94 2.16
C ALA A 313 10.55 11.97 2.81
N SER A 314 11.13 10.82 3.14
CA SER A 314 12.47 10.73 3.76
C SER A 314 13.55 11.19 2.80
N GLY A 315 13.57 10.70 1.56
CA GLY A 315 14.53 11.13 0.55
C GLY A 315 14.30 12.56 0.08
N VAL A 316 13.04 12.95 -0.04
CA VAL A 316 12.67 14.33 -0.38
C VAL A 316 13.15 15.32 0.70
N SER A 317 13.10 14.93 1.98
CA SER A 317 13.66 15.72 3.09
C SER A 317 15.19 15.84 3.04
N GLU A 318 15.89 14.86 2.44
CA GLU A 318 17.32 14.93 2.16
C GLU A 318 17.68 15.80 0.94
N GLY A 319 16.68 16.33 0.24
CA GLY A 319 16.86 17.19 -0.92
C GLY A 319 16.64 16.50 -2.27
N GLY A 320 16.12 15.27 -2.31
CA GLY A 320 15.68 14.61 -3.55
C GLY A 320 14.57 15.39 -4.24
N ARG A 321 14.72 15.66 -5.53
CA ARG A 321 13.77 16.48 -6.30
C ARG A 321 13.52 15.95 -7.71
N THR A 322 14.34 15.02 -8.17
CA THR A 322 14.36 14.59 -9.58
C THR A 322 14.20 13.09 -9.74
N GLY A 323 14.05 12.65 -10.99
CA GLY A 323 13.98 11.23 -11.32
C GLY A 323 15.22 10.43 -10.94
N LEU A 324 16.38 11.07 -10.70
CA LEU A 324 17.59 10.35 -10.29
C LEU A 324 17.43 9.72 -8.91
N THR A 325 16.67 10.33 -8.01
CA THR A 325 16.28 9.73 -6.73
C THR A 325 15.54 8.41 -6.95
N SER A 326 14.47 8.41 -7.79
CA SER A 326 13.72 7.17 -8.10
C SER A 326 14.57 6.13 -8.82
N PHE A 327 15.48 6.54 -9.70
CA PHE A 327 16.41 5.64 -10.37
C PHE A 327 17.33 4.94 -9.36
N THR A 328 17.82 5.68 -8.37
CA THR A 328 18.65 5.12 -7.30
C THR A 328 17.87 4.10 -6.48
N ILE A 329 16.60 4.37 -6.18
CA ILE A 329 15.72 3.41 -5.49
C ILE A 329 15.60 2.11 -6.31
N ALA A 330 15.37 2.21 -7.64
CA ALA A 330 15.29 1.05 -8.51
C ALA A 330 16.58 0.20 -8.48
N ILE A 331 17.75 0.84 -8.51
CA ILE A 331 19.05 0.13 -8.38
C ILE A 331 19.14 -0.58 -7.03
N CYS A 332 18.74 0.07 -5.94
CA CYS A 332 18.78 -0.54 -4.61
C CYS A 332 17.85 -1.78 -4.53
N PHE A 333 16.65 -1.74 -5.12
CA PHE A 333 15.79 -2.91 -5.22
C PHE A 333 16.41 -4.02 -6.08
N ALA A 334 17.09 -3.68 -7.17
CA ALA A 334 17.79 -4.66 -8.01
C ALA A 334 18.93 -5.35 -7.26
N ILE A 335 19.67 -4.60 -6.44
CA ILE A 335 20.70 -5.17 -5.56
C ILE A 335 20.06 -6.06 -4.49
N ALA A 336 18.93 -5.64 -3.91
CA ALA A 336 18.23 -6.39 -2.87
C ALA A 336 17.72 -7.77 -3.34
N LEU A 337 17.50 -7.98 -4.64
CA LEU A 337 17.14 -9.29 -5.21
C LEU A 337 18.17 -10.38 -4.88
N LEU A 338 19.46 -10.03 -4.77
CA LEU A 338 20.53 -10.97 -4.43
C LEU A 338 20.49 -11.41 -2.96
N PHE A 339 19.78 -10.68 -2.11
CA PHE A 339 19.65 -10.93 -0.67
C PHE A 339 18.36 -11.62 -0.29
N SER A 340 17.72 -12.32 -1.25
CA SER A 340 16.45 -13.01 -1.03
C SER A 340 16.43 -13.94 0.20
N PRO A 341 17.50 -14.72 0.54
CA PRO A 341 17.47 -15.57 1.72
C PRO A 341 17.34 -14.80 3.03
N LEU A 342 17.92 -13.59 3.11
CA LEU A 342 17.79 -12.74 4.29
C LEU A 342 16.35 -12.24 4.48
N PHE A 343 15.71 -11.77 3.40
CA PHE A 343 14.37 -11.25 3.48
C PHE A 343 13.32 -12.36 3.72
N LEU A 344 13.52 -13.54 3.12
CA LEU A 344 12.62 -14.68 3.27
C LEU A 344 12.77 -15.41 4.62
N ALA A 345 13.90 -15.21 5.33
CA ALA A 345 14.08 -15.72 6.68
C ALA A 345 13.31 -14.92 7.74
N ILE A 346 12.79 -13.73 7.40
CA ILE A 346 12.11 -12.83 8.33
C ILE A 346 10.76 -13.43 8.74
N PRO A 347 10.54 -13.72 10.03
CA PRO A 347 9.29 -14.31 10.50
C PRO A 347 8.15 -13.30 10.57
N GLY A 348 6.91 -13.76 10.52
CA GLY A 348 5.70 -12.93 10.69
C GLY A 348 5.71 -12.14 12.02
N ALA A 349 6.33 -12.69 13.07
CA ALA A 349 6.54 -12.01 14.34
C ALA A 349 7.41 -10.73 14.24
N ALA A 350 8.28 -10.63 13.23
CA ALA A 350 9.07 -9.42 12.99
C ALA A 350 8.39 -8.45 12.02
N THR A 351 7.57 -8.93 11.08
CA THR A 351 6.84 -8.08 10.13
C THR A 351 5.54 -7.51 10.70
N GLY A 352 4.85 -8.25 11.57
CA GLY A 352 3.60 -7.81 12.21
C GLY A 352 3.70 -6.48 12.95
N PRO A 353 4.74 -6.23 13.77
CA PRO A 353 5.01 -4.93 14.39
C PRO A 353 5.10 -3.76 13.42
N VAL A 354 5.71 -3.98 12.26
CA VAL A 354 5.82 -2.94 11.22
C VAL A 354 4.47 -2.64 10.58
N LEU A 355 3.67 -3.67 10.30
CA LEU A 355 2.29 -3.49 9.82
C LEU A 355 1.47 -2.66 10.81
N PHE A 356 1.61 -2.91 12.11
CA PHE A 356 0.95 -2.12 13.14
C PHE A 356 1.38 -0.64 13.09
N ILE A 357 2.68 -0.36 13.00
CA ILE A 357 3.22 1.00 12.96
C ILE A 357 2.79 1.73 11.68
N VAL A 358 2.80 1.06 10.53
CA VAL A 358 2.27 1.61 9.28
C VAL A 358 0.78 1.95 9.42
N GLY A 359 0.01 1.08 10.07
CA GLY A 359 -1.39 1.36 10.38
C GLY A 359 -1.57 2.64 11.21
N VAL A 360 -0.71 2.86 12.21
CA VAL A 360 -0.69 4.11 13.01
C VAL A 360 -0.40 5.33 12.15
N MET A 361 0.57 5.22 11.22
CA MET A 361 0.90 6.32 10.29
C MET A 361 -0.27 6.66 9.37
N MET A 362 -0.96 5.64 8.84
CA MET A 362 -2.13 5.80 7.97
C MET A 362 -3.35 6.35 8.71
N ALA A 363 -3.45 6.16 10.03
CA ALA A 363 -4.54 6.71 10.84
C ALA A 363 -4.38 8.21 11.16
N ALA A 364 -3.22 8.81 10.89
CA ALA A 364 -2.95 10.21 11.23
C ALA A 364 -3.97 11.25 10.70
N PRO A 365 -4.60 11.10 9.50
CA PRO A 365 -5.60 12.02 8.99
C PRO A 365 -6.92 12.07 9.78
N VAL A 366 -7.18 11.13 10.70
CA VAL A 366 -8.39 11.11 11.55
C VAL A 366 -8.59 12.42 12.31
N LYS A 367 -7.50 13.05 12.76
CA LYS A 367 -7.54 14.34 13.47
C LYS A 367 -8.12 15.50 12.66
N GLU A 368 -8.20 15.35 11.35
CA GLU A 368 -8.68 16.39 10.42
C GLU A 368 -10.15 16.15 10.02
N ILE A 369 -10.78 15.07 10.50
CA ILE A 369 -12.22 14.81 10.34
C ILE A 369 -12.95 15.72 11.33
N ASP A 370 -14.03 16.36 10.87
CA ASP A 370 -14.92 17.13 11.75
C ASP A 370 -15.83 16.15 12.53
N TRP A 371 -15.47 15.92 13.78
CA TRP A 371 -16.20 15.04 14.68
C TRP A 371 -17.42 15.70 15.34
N GLU A 372 -17.58 17.01 15.20
CA GLU A 372 -18.73 17.74 15.75
C GLU A 372 -19.91 17.72 14.74
N ASP A 373 -19.66 17.66 13.43
CA ASP A 373 -20.70 17.42 12.43
C ASP A 373 -20.98 15.91 12.28
N TYR A 374 -21.97 15.41 12.97
CA TYR A 374 -22.35 13.99 12.90
C TYR A 374 -22.73 13.50 11.49
N SER A 375 -23.08 14.39 10.56
CA SER A 375 -23.32 14.02 9.17
C SER A 375 -22.05 13.67 8.41
N GLU A 376 -20.88 14.07 8.92
CA GLU A 376 -19.54 13.70 8.46
C GLU A 376 -18.91 12.60 9.36
N ALA A 377 -19.06 12.74 10.68
CA ALA A 377 -18.43 11.88 11.68
C ALA A 377 -18.97 10.44 11.65
N ILE A 378 -20.30 10.24 11.56
CA ILE A 378 -20.90 8.89 11.57
C ILE A 378 -20.46 8.09 10.33
N PRO A 379 -20.55 8.60 9.08
CA PRO A 379 -20.06 7.88 7.92
C PRO A 379 -18.57 7.57 7.99
N ALA A 380 -17.76 8.51 8.48
CA ALA A 380 -16.33 8.32 8.68
C ALA A 380 -16.05 7.19 9.67
N PHE A 381 -16.76 7.18 10.80
CA PHE A 381 -16.64 6.14 11.83
C PHE A 381 -17.06 4.77 11.31
N VAL A 382 -18.18 4.68 10.59
CA VAL A 382 -18.66 3.44 9.93
C VAL A 382 -17.56 2.91 9.00
N THR A 383 -17.00 3.77 8.14
CA THR A 383 -15.91 3.40 7.22
C THR A 383 -14.74 2.78 7.96
N MET A 384 -14.23 3.47 8.97
CA MET A 384 -13.02 3.05 9.70
C MET A 384 -13.25 1.79 10.54
N LEU A 385 -14.40 1.69 11.22
CA LEU A 385 -14.69 0.60 12.13
C LEU A 385 -14.98 -0.71 11.40
N LEU A 386 -15.72 -0.65 10.31
CA LEU A 386 -16.13 -1.86 9.60
C LEU A 386 -15.00 -2.54 8.84
N MET A 387 -13.97 -1.81 8.41
CA MET A 387 -12.83 -2.42 7.71
C MET A 387 -12.16 -3.54 8.53
N PRO A 388 -11.69 -3.32 9.76
CA PRO A 388 -11.11 -4.39 10.56
C PRO A 388 -12.16 -5.39 11.10
N LEU A 389 -13.38 -4.96 11.44
CA LEU A 389 -14.39 -5.85 12.03
C LEU A 389 -15.02 -6.80 11.02
N ALA A 390 -15.30 -6.33 9.79
CA ALA A 390 -15.80 -7.16 8.71
C ALA A 390 -14.69 -7.90 7.95
N TYR A 391 -13.43 -7.65 8.31
CA TYR A 391 -12.26 -8.17 7.58
C TYR A 391 -12.29 -7.79 6.10
N SER A 392 -12.83 -6.62 5.76
CA SER A 392 -13.09 -6.18 4.39
C SER A 392 -12.96 -4.67 4.24
N ILE A 393 -11.95 -4.24 3.49
CA ILE A 393 -11.77 -2.82 3.13
C ILE A 393 -12.95 -2.35 2.27
N SER A 394 -13.38 -3.18 1.31
CA SER A 394 -14.46 -2.83 0.38
C SER A 394 -15.78 -2.56 1.11
N ASP A 395 -16.14 -3.40 2.08
CA ASP A 395 -17.41 -3.23 2.82
C ASP A 395 -17.37 -1.97 3.68
N GLY A 396 -16.22 -1.66 4.29
CA GLY A 396 -16.04 -0.41 5.02
C GLY A 396 -16.24 0.82 4.14
N ILE A 397 -15.66 0.83 2.92
CA ILE A 397 -15.83 1.93 1.95
C ILE A 397 -17.30 2.03 1.51
N MET A 398 -17.90 0.92 1.11
CA MET A 398 -19.26 0.91 0.58
C MET A 398 -20.29 1.35 1.62
N LEU A 399 -20.24 0.78 2.82
CA LEU A 399 -21.17 1.12 3.91
C LEU A 399 -20.96 2.54 4.42
N GLY A 400 -19.71 3.00 4.47
CA GLY A 400 -19.41 4.39 4.78
C GLY A 400 -19.99 5.38 3.78
N LEU A 401 -19.84 5.10 2.48
CA LEU A 401 -20.39 5.94 1.41
C LEU A 401 -21.93 5.92 1.40
N ILE A 402 -22.53 4.73 1.53
CA ILE A 402 -24.00 4.58 1.64
C ILE A 402 -24.51 5.40 2.84
N SER A 403 -23.87 5.26 4.02
CA SER A 403 -24.28 5.99 5.22
C SER A 403 -24.18 7.50 5.03
N TYR A 404 -23.13 7.99 4.35
CA TYR A 404 -22.96 9.41 4.04
C TYR A 404 -24.11 9.94 3.16
N VAL A 405 -24.43 9.22 2.09
CA VAL A 405 -25.50 9.61 1.16
C VAL A 405 -26.84 9.64 1.87
N PHE A 406 -27.18 8.59 2.63
CA PHE A 406 -28.47 8.52 3.33
C PHE A 406 -28.59 9.57 4.43
N LEU A 407 -27.61 9.69 5.30
CA LEU A 407 -27.68 10.63 6.43
C LEU A 407 -27.76 12.08 5.96
N ASN A 408 -26.92 12.49 4.99
CA ASN A 408 -26.98 13.85 4.46
C ASN A 408 -28.29 14.13 3.70
N THR A 409 -28.87 13.14 3.06
CA THR A 409 -30.16 13.30 2.36
C THR A 409 -31.31 13.44 3.34
N LEU A 410 -31.41 12.52 4.31
CA LEU A 410 -32.50 12.51 5.30
C LEU A 410 -32.44 13.74 6.25
N THR A 411 -31.27 14.33 6.45
CA THR A 411 -31.09 15.54 7.27
C THR A 411 -31.18 16.84 6.45
N GLY A 412 -31.63 16.77 5.18
CA GLY A 412 -31.82 17.95 4.34
C GLY A 412 -30.55 18.55 3.76
N LYS A 413 -29.39 17.93 3.94
CA LYS A 413 -28.08 18.35 3.42
C LYS A 413 -27.80 17.79 2.01
N VAL A 414 -28.82 17.54 1.17
CA VAL A 414 -28.70 16.93 -0.17
C VAL A 414 -27.68 17.62 -1.06
N LYS A 415 -27.48 18.93 -0.91
CA LYS A 415 -26.48 19.70 -1.67
C LYS A 415 -25.03 19.26 -1.41
N LYS A 416 -24.75 18.59 -0.29
CA LYS A 416 -23.44 18.02 0.01
C LYS A 416 -23.16 16.73 -0.76
N VAL A 417 -24.20 16.07 -1.29
CA VAL A 417 -24.07 14.77 -1.97
C VAL A 417 -23.98 15.00 -3.46
N SER A 418 -22.84 14.66 -4.07
CA SER A 418 -22.67 14.74 -5.52
C SER A 418 -23.51 13.67 -6.24
N VAL A 419 -23.85 13.92 -7.51
CA VAL A 419 -24.57 12.95 -8.36
C VAL A 419 -23.77 11.64 -8.46
N MET A 420 -22.46 11.72 -8.54
CA MET A 420 -21.57 10.55 -8.58
C MET A 420 -21.71 9.71 -7.30
N MET A 421 -21.81 10.32 -6.12
CA MET A 421 -22.02 9.60 -4.87
C MET A 421 -23.36 8.86 -4.83
N TRP A 422 -24.42 9.43 -5.40
CA TRP A 422 -25.69 8.74 -5.56
C TRP A 422 -25.58 7.51 -6.46
N ILE A 423 -24.91 7.65 -7.60
CA ILE A 423 -24.66 6.52 -8.51
C ILE A 423 -23.90 5.41 -7.79
N LEU A 424 -22.84 5.75 -7.07
CA LEU A 424 -22.05 4.80 -6.31
C LEU A 424 -22.86 4.12 -5.19
N ALA A 425 -23.64 4.88 -4.43
CA ALA A 425 -24.48 4.33 -3.37
C ALA A 425 -25.50 3.33 -3.92
N ILE A 426 -26.15 3.65 -5.04
CA ILE A 426 -27.11 2.75 -5.71
C ILE A 426 -26.40 1.46 -6.17
N LEU A 427 -25.23 1.58 -6.82
CA LEU A 427 -24.44 0.42 -7.26
C LEU A 427 -24.04 -0.48 -6.09
N PHE A 428 -23.62 0.11 -4.96
CA PHE A 428 -23.23 -0.65 -3.77
C PHE A 428 -24.43 -1.32 -3.08
N ILE A 429 -25.59 -0.67 -3.04
CA ILE A 429 -26.81 -1.28 -2.53
C ILE A 429 -27.22 -2.45 -3.42
N LEU A 430 -27.20 -2.27 -4.75
CA LEU A 430 -27.52 -3.35 -5.70
C LEU A 430 -26.58 -4.55 -5.49
N ARG A 431 -25.30 -4.32 -5.24
CA ARG A 431 -24.37 -5.41 -4.90
C ARG A 431 -24.84 -6.20 -3.67
N TYR A 432 -25.21 -5.52 -2.56
CA TYR A 432 -25.65 -6.21 -1.34
C TYR A 432 -27.02 -6.91 -1.46
N VAL A 433 -27.84 -6.50 -2.44
CA VAL A 433 -29.17 -7.10 -2.68
C VAL A 433 -29.09 -8.27 -3.67
N LEU A 434 -28.14 -8.23 -4.62
CA LEU A 434 -28.02 -9.21 -5.71
C LEU A 434 -27.03 -10.33 -5.42
N ILE A 435 -26.12 -10.14 -4.45
CA ILE A 435 -25.11 -11.10 -4.01
C ILE A 435 -25.36 -11.45 -2.54
#